data_133aeb2dedb0365875beaa61b94b533f
#
_entry.id   133aeb2dedb0365875beaa61b94b533f
#
_cell.length_a   1.000
_cell.length_b   1.000
_cell.length_c   1.000
_cell.angle_alpha   90.00
_cell.angle_beta   90.00
_cell.angle_gamma   90.00
#
_symmetry.space_group_name_H-M   'P 1'
#
loop_
_entity.id
_entity.type
_entity.pdbx_description
1 polymer ?
#
loop_
_entity_poly.entity_id
_entity_poly.type
_entity_poly.pdbx_seq_one_letter_code
_entity_poly.pdbx_strand_id
1 'polypeptide(L)'
;MVQFEELRLSLLDYEEKLKQLREALGLDDMNAEIETLEAQTAEEGFWNDLANSQKVQQRISQLKNKVGAYNSLENEFNDTLVLIELSNEEEDLGMFDECKAGVDGFVSKLDAMTLSTLLSGEYDSKNCILTFHAGAGGTEAQ
;
A
#
# COMPACT_ATOMS: atom_id res chain seq x y z
N MET A 1 -8.00 -19.39 19.59
CA MET A 1 -7.28 -18.81 20.73
C MET A 1 -7.48 -17.31 20.77
N VAL A 2 -7.66 -16.81 21.96
CA VAL A 2 -7.97 -15.40 22.13
C VAL A 2 -6.88 -14.49 21.59
N GLN A 3 -5.62 -14.85 21.81
CA GLN A 3 -4.49 -14.03 21.33
C GLN A 3 -4.49 -13.87 19.83
N PHE A 4 -4.73 -14.95 19.10
CA PHE A 4 -4.77 -14.88 17.64
C PHE A 4 -5.98 -14.11 17.16
N GLU A 5 -7.11 -14.28 17.83
CA GLU A 5 -8.32 -13.57 17.46
C GLU A 5 -8.15 -12.05 17.66
N GLU A 6 -7.54 -11.66 18.78
CA GLU A 6 -7.27 -10.25 19.02
C GLU A 6 -6.31 -9.69 18.00
N LEU A 7 -5.29 -10.47 17.62
CA LEU A 7 -4.32 -10.05 16.62
C LEU A 7 -4.99 -9.91 15.25
N ARG A 8 -5.85 -10.85 14.91
CA ARG A 8 -6.60 -10.81 13.65
C ARG A 8 -7.46 -9.55 13.57
N LEU A 9 -8.17 -9.24 14.64
CA LEU A 9 -9.03 -8.06 14.69
C LEU A 9 -8.21 -6.78 14.63
N SER A 10 -7.05 -6.77 15.27
CA SER A 10 -6.13 -5.64 15.21
C SER A 10 -5.68 -5.37 13.77
N LEU A 11 -5.34 -6.44 13.05
CA LEU A 11 -4.95 -6.31 11.65
C LEU A 11 -6.11 -5.81 10.79
N LEU A 12 -7.30 -6.37 11.02
CA LEU A 12 -8.48 -5.97 10.24
C LEU A 12 -8.85 -4.51 10.45
N ASP A 13 -8.51 -3.94 11.60
CA ASP A 13 -8.74 -2.52 11.85
C ASP A 13 -7.99 -1.63 10.86
N TYR A 14 -6.92 -2.15 10.25
CA TYR A 14 -6.14 -1.39 9.27
C TYR A 14 -6.64 -1.55 7.84
N GLU A 15 -7.64 -2.40 7.62
CA GLU A 15 -8.18 -2.61 6.29
C GLU A 15 -8.72 -1.31 5.69
N GLU A 16 -9.44 -0.54 6.50
CA GLU A 16 -10.00 0.73 6.05
C GLU A 16 -8.90 1.74 5.73
N LYS A 17 -7.84 1.77 6.54
CA LYS A 17 -6.71 2.65 6.28
C LYS A 17 -5.99 2.28 4.99
N LEU A 18 -5.88 0.98 4.74
CA LEU A 18 -5.28 0.49 3.50
C LEU A 18 -6.10 0.94 2.30
N LYS A 19 -7.41 0.83 2.41
CA LYS A 19 -8.33 1.26 1.36
C LYS A 19 -8.23 2.77 1.14
N GLN A 20 -8.17 3.55 2.22
CA GLN A 20 -8.02 4.99 2.13
C GLN A 20 -6.72 5.38 1.44
N LEU A 21 -5.65 4.65 1.73
CA LEU A 21 -4.37 4.88 1.07
C LEU A 21 -4.47 4.61 -0.43
N ARG A 22 -5.13 3.55 -0.81
CA ARG A 22 -5.35 3.22 -2.21
C ARG A 22 -6.07 4.35 -2.94
N GLU A 23 -7.09 4.89 -2.30
CA GLU A 23 -7.86 6.00 -2.87
C GLU A 23 -7.03 7.29 -2.90
N ALA A 24 -6.27 7.56 -1.85
CA ALA A 24 -5.43 8.75 -1.77
C ALA A 24 -4.33 8.74 -2.85
N LEU A 25 -3.79 7.55 -3.15
CA LEU A 25 -2.81 7.41 -4.22
C LEU A 25 -3.45 7.54 -5.59
N GLY A 26 -4.75 7.28 -5.69
CA GLY A 26 -5.41 7.24 -6.98
C GLY A 26 -4.90 6.06 -7.80
N LEU A 27 -4.86 4.89 -7.19
CA LEU A 27 -4.26 3.71 -7.81
C LEU A 27 -4.87 3.36 -9.15
N ASP A 28 -6.18 3.46 -9.26
CA ASP A 28 -6.86 3.18 -10.52
C ASP A 28 -6.45 4.17 -11.61
N ASP A 29 -6.28 5.44 -11.24
CA ASP A 29 -5.83 6.47 -12.17
C ASP A 29 -4.37 6.23 -12.57
N MET A 30 -3.54 5.77 -11.63
CA MET A 30 -2.15 5.43 -11.93
C MET A 30 -2.08 4.30 -12.94
N ASN A 31 -2.90 3.27 -12.76
CA ASN A 31 -2.94 2.13 -13.68
C ASN A 31 -3.41 2.58 -15.07
N ALA A 32 -4.42 3.45 -15.12
CA ALA A 32 -4.91 3.98 -16.39
C ALA A 32 -3.84 4.81 -17.09
N GLU A 33 -3.10 5.62 -16.31
CA GLU A 33 -2.01 6.42 -16.88
C GLU A 33 -0.91 5.53 -17.43
N ILE A 34 -0.56 4.47 -16.70
CA ILE A 34 0.46 3.52 -17.18
C ILE A 34 0.04 2.93 -18.52
N GLU A 35 -1.21 2.49 -18.63
CA GLU A 35 -1.71 1.94 -19.88
C GLU A 35 -1.62 2.94 -21.02
N THR A 36 -2.02 4.18 -20.76
CA THR A 36 -1.96 5.24 -21.77
C THR A 36 -0.53 5.50 -22.22
N LEU A 37 0.40 5.59 -21.26
CA LEU A 37 1.79 5.87 -21.58
C LEU A 37 2.44 4.69 -22.30
N GLU A 38 2.11 3.47 -21.89
CA GLU A 38 2.64 2.28 -22.57
C GLU A 38 2.13 2.20 -24.00
N ALA A 39 0.88 2.58 -24.24
CA ALA A 39 0.35 2.63 -25.59
C ALA A 39 1.12 3.64 -26.44
N GLN A 40 1.53 4.76 -25.85
CA GLN A 40 2.34 5.76 -26.57
C GLN A 40 3.68 5.18 -27.01
N THR A 41 4.29 4.32 -26.19
CA THR A 41 5.57 3.73 -26.54
C THR A 41 5.48 2.78 -27.73
N ALA A 42 4.27 2.33 -28.04
CA ALA A 42 4.04 1.46 -29.18
C ALA A 42 3.75 2.22 -30.46
N GLU A 43 3.58 3.55 -30.38
CA GLU A 43 3.28 4.35 -31.54
C GLU A 43 4.50 4.54 -32.42
N GLU A 44 4.25 4.59 -33.72
CA GLU A 44 5.30 4.83 -34.69
C GLU A 44 5.85 6.24 -34.47
N GLY A 45 7.17 6.36 -34.47
CA GLY A 45 7.80 7.65 -34.30
C GLY A 45 8.02 8.08 -32.86
N PHE A 46 7.45 7.34 -31.89
CA PHE A 46 7.62 7.66 -30.47
C PHE A 46 9.10 7.79 -30.09
N TRP A 47 9.92 6.87 -30.57
CA TRP A 47 11.33 6.79 -30.20
C TRP A 47 12.20 7.81 -30.90
N ASN A 48 11.64 8.53 -31.89
CA ASN A 48 12.37 9.54 -32.62
C ASN A 48 12.61 10.78 -31.77
N ASP A 49 11.73 11.05 -30.83
CA ASP A 49 11.91 12.17 -29.88
C ASP A 49 12.50 11.62 -28.60
N LEU A 50 13.82 11.64 -28.48
CA LEU A 50 14.52 11.04 -27.36
C LEU A 50 14.13 11.67 -26.03
N ALA A 51 14.01 12.99 -25.97
CA ALA A 51 13.67 13.69 -24.74
C ALA A 51 12.27 13.26 -24.25
N ASN A 52 11.31 13.20 -25.16
CA ASN A 52 9.95 12.79 -24.80
C ASN A 52 9.91 11.32 -24.39
N SER A 53 10.61 10.46 -25.13
CA SER A 53 10.60 9.03 -24.80
C SER A 53 11.22 8.77 -23.44
N GLN A 54 12.25 9.51 -23.07
CA GLN A 54 12.86 9.37 -21.74
C GLN A 54 11.91 9.82 -20.63
N LYS A 55 11.20 10.94 -20.87
CA LYS A 55 10.22 11.42 -19.89
C LYS A 55 9.09 10.42 -19.67
N VAL A 56 8.58 9.89 -20.77
CA VAL A 56 7.48 8.92 -20.70
C VAL A 56 7.92 7.67 -19.96
N GLN A 57 9.09 7.14 -20.31
CA GLN A 57 9.60 5.94 -19.65
C GLN A 57 9.87 6.17 -18.15
N GLN A 58 10.39 7.34 -17.81
CA GLN A 58 10.64 7.68 -16.42
C GLN A 58 9.33 7.75 -15.65
N ARG A 59 8.30 8.35 -16.27
CA ARG A 59 6.98 8.44 -15.64
C ARG A 59 6.36 7.05 -15.43
N ILE A 60 6.47 6.19 -16.45
CA ILE A 60 5.99 4.81 -16.35
C ILE A 60 6.66 4.10 -15.17
N SER A 61 7.98 4.23 -15.05
CA SER A 61 8.73 3.61 -13.96
C SER A 61 8.27 4.11 -12.60
N GLN A 62 8.08 5.41 -12.46
CA GLN A 62 7.62 6.01 -11.22
C GLN A 62 6.24 5.48 -10.82
N LEU A 63 5.34 5.44 -11.80
CA LEU A 63 3.98 4.94 -11.54
C LEU A 63 3.99 3.47 -11.18
N LYS A 64 4.76 2.65 -11.91
CA LYS A 64 4.83 1.21 -11.63
C LYS A 64 5.44 0.95 -10.26
N ASN A 65 6.42 1.75 -9.85
CA ASN A 65 7.03 1.59 -8.54
C ASN A 65 6.00 1.86 -7.43
N LYS A 66 5.19 2.90 -7.60
CA LYS A 66 4.17 3.22 -6.60
C LYS A 66 3.07 2.18 -6.55
N VAL A 67 2.59 1.75 -7.71
CA VAL A 67 1.58 0.70 -7.78
C VAL A 67 2.11 -0.59 -7.18
N GLY A 68 3.34 -0.95 -7.51
CA GLY A 68 3.98 -2.15 -6.99
C GLY A 68 4.16 -2.11 -5.48
N ALA A 69 4.54 -0.95 -4.94
CA ALA A 69 4.71 -0.78 -3.51
C ALA A 69 3.37 -0.96 -2.78
N TYR A 70 2.30 -0.37 -3.32
CA TYR A 70 0.98 -0.56 -2.73
C TYR A 70 0.54 -2.01 -2.82
N ASN A 71 0.73 -2.64 -3.98
CA ASN A 71 0.33 -4.04 -4.16
C ASN A 71 1.08 -4.96 -3.19
N SER A 72 2.36 -4.69 -2.96
CA SER A 72 3.14 -5.46 -2.00
C SER A 72 2.59 -5.30 -0.59
N LEU A 73 2.17 -4.09 -0.24
CA LEU A 73 1.58 -3.81 1.06
C LEU A 73 0.27 -4.56 1.24
N GLU A 74 -0.57 -4.55 0.21
CA GLU A 74 -1.84 -5.28 0.23
C GLU A 74 -1.62 -6.78 0.35
N ASN A 75 -0.63 -7.31 -0.38
CA ASN A 75 -0.28 -8.72 -0.29
C ASN A 75 0.21 -9.08 1.10
N GLU A 76 0.99 -8.20 1.70
CA GLU A 76 1.48 -8.43 3.07
C GLU A 76 0.32 -8.47 4.06
N PHE A 77 -0.66 -7.61 3.89
CA PHE A 77 -1.88 -7.63 4.70
C PHE A 77 -2.58 -8.99 4.58
N ASN A 78 -2.82 -9.42 3.35
CA ASN A 78 -3.53 -10.67 3.09
C ASN A 78 -2.75 -11.88 3.59
N ASP A 79 -1.44 -11.91 3.34
CA ASP A 79 -0.59 -13.01 3.78
C ASP A 79 -0.53 -13.12 5.30
N THR A 80 -0.44 -11.98 5.96
CA THR A 80 -0.40 -11.96 7.42
C THR A 80 -1.73 -12.44 8.01
N LEU A 81 -2.83 -12.00 7.40
CA LEU A 81 -4.15 -12.43 7.83
C LEU A 81 -4.29 -13.95 7.72
N VAL A 82 -3.88 -14.51 6.59
CA VAL A 82 -3.93 -15.97 6.37
C VAL A 82 -3.05 -16.68 7.40
N LEU A 83 -1.86 -16.17 7.64
CA LEU A 83 -0.96 -16.77 8.62
C LEU A 83 -1.59 -16.80 10.01
N ILE A 84 -2.22 -15.71 10.41
CA ILE A 84 -2.89 -15.64 11.71
C ILE A 84 -4.03 -16.67 11.79
N GLU A 85 -4.82 -16.74 10.74
CA GLU A 85 -5.96 -17.66 10.70
C GLU A 85 -5.50 -19.12 10.76
N LEU A 86 -4.47 -19.47 10.00
CA LEU A 86 -3.94 -20.82 10.01
C LEU A 86 -3.33 -21.17 11.36
N SER A 87 -2.57 -20.24 11.94
CA SER A 87 -1.94 -20.48 13.23
C SER A 87 -2.98 -20.64 14.33
N ASN A 88 -4.05 -19.86 14.27
CA ASN A 88 -5.15 -19.96 15.22
C ASN A 88 -5.88 -21.32 15.08
N GLU A 89 -6.11 -21.73 13.86
CA GLU A 89 -6.78 -23.00 13.58
C GLU A 89 -5.98 -24.18 14.12
N GLU A 90 -4.66 -24.11 13.99
CA GLU A 90 -3.78 -25.16 14.50
C GLU A 90 -3.41 -24.97 15.96
N GLU A 91 -3.85 -23.87 16.54
CA GLU A 91 -3.55 -23.53 17.94
C GLU A 91 -2.06 -23.52 18.23
N ASP A 92 -1.28 -23.05 17.26
CA ASP A 92 0.17 -23.04 17.33
C ASP A 92 0.68 -21.75 17.96
N LEU A 93 0.79 -21.73 19.27
CA LEU A 93 1.27 -20.54 20.00
C LEU A 93 2.70 -20.16 19.63
N GLY A 94 3.45 -21.12 19.12
CA GLY A 94 4.81 -20.84 18.67
C GLY A 94 4.86 -19.87 17.49
N MET A 95 3.75 -19.76 16.77
CA MET A 95 3.65 -18.85 15.64
C MET A 95 3.16 -17.46 16.02
N PHE A 96 2.75 -17.27 17.27
CA PHE A 96 2.17 -15.99 17.66
C PHE A 96 3.13 -14.82 17.47
N ASP A 97 4.38 -14.98 17.90
CA ASP A 97 5.37 -13.90 17.77
C ASP A 97 5.62 -13.55 16.29
N GLU A 98 5.64 -14.56 15.43
CA GLU A 98 5.83 -14.34 14.00
C GLU A 98 4.63 -13.61 13.40
N CYS A 99 3.42 -14.00 13.79
CA CYS A 99 2.21 -13.31 13.35
C CYS A 99 2.21 -11.86 13.80
N LYS A 100 2.59 -11.63 15.06
CA LYS A 100 2.64 -10.27 15.61
C LYS A 100 3.68 -9.43 14.88
N ALA A 101 4.83 -10.02 14.61
CA ALA A 101 5.87 -9.32 13.85
C ALA A 101 5.37 -8.96 12.44
N GLY A 102 4.59 -9.85 11.83
CA GLY A 102 3.99 -9.58 10.53
C GLY A 102 3.03 -8.40 10.56
N VAL A 103 2.19 -8.35 11.59
CA VAL A 103 1.26 -7.24 11.78
C VAL A 103 2.03 -5.93 12.00
N ASP A 104 2.99 -5.95 12.90
CA ASP A 104 3.78 -4.75 13.22
C ASP A 104 4.54 -4.25 12.00
N GLY A 105 5.11 -5.16 11.22
CA GLY A 105 5.82 -4.80 9.99
C GLY A 105 4.90 -4.19 8.95
N PHE A 106 3.71 -4.77 8.80
CA PHE A 106 2.71 -4.24 7.89
C PHE A 106 2.29 -2.82 8.31
N VAL A 107 1.97 -2.64 9.59
CA VAL A 107 1.53 -1.34 10.11
C VAL A 107 2.61 -0.29 9.90
N SER A 108 3.85 -0.63 10.17
CA SER A 108 4.98 0.28 9.97
C SER A 108 5.09 0.72 8.52
N LYS A 109 4.97 -0.22 7.59
CA LYS A 109 5.05 0.08 6.16
C LYS A 109 3.85 0.88 5.68
N LEU A 110 2.67 0.56 6.20
CA LEU A 110 1.45 1.30 5.87
C LEU A 110 1.58 2.76 6.31
N ASP A 111 2.02 2.97 7.54
CA ASP A 111 2.19 4.32 8.07
C ASP A 111 3.24 5.10 7.28
N ALA A 112 4.35 4.46 6.95
CA ALA A 112 5.41 5.10 6.19
C ALA A 112 4.93 5.51 4.80
N MET A 113 4.21 4.63 4.14
CA MET A 113 3.69 4.92 2.80
C MET A 113 2.63 6.01 2.83
N THR A 114 1.77 5.98 3.84
CA THR A 114 0.74 7.00 4.00
C THR A 114 1.38 8.37 4.22
N LEU A 115 2.36 8.43 5.10
CA LEU A 115 3.06 9.68 5.39
C LEU A 115 3.78 10.21 4.14
N SER A 116 4.47 9.33 3.44
CA SER A 116 5.16 9.69 2.20
C SER A 116 4.18 10.26 1.17
N THR A 117 3.01 9.64 1.04
CA THR A 117 2.00 10.08 0.10
C THR A 117 1.50 11.48 0.44
N LEU A 118 1.26 11.74 1.72
CA LEU A 118 0.80 13.05 2.15
C LEU A 118 1.86 14.13 1.94
N LEU A 119 3.12 13.81 2.25
CA LEU A 119 4.20 14.77 2.16
C LEU A 119 4.59 15.07 0.72
N SER A 120 4.39 14.12 -0.19
CA SER A 120 4.75 14.31 -1.59
C SER A 120 3.73 15.13 -2.36
N GLY A 121 2.55 15.33 -1.79
CA GLY A 121 1.48 16.04 -2.47
C GLY A 121 0.85 15.23 -3.60
N GLU A 122 1.10 13.96 -3.64
CA GLU A 122 0.57 13.10 -4.71
C GLU A 122 -0.80 12.52 -4.41
N TYR A 123 -1.31 12.78 -3.23
CA TYR A 123 -2.64 12.28 -2.88
C TYR A 123 -3.72 13.05 -3.65
N ASP A 124 -4.82 12.36 -3.89
CA ASP A 124 -5.98 12.97 -4.53
C ASP A 124 -6.70 13.84 -3.51
N SER A 125 -6.78 15.14 -3.78
CA SER A 125 -7.41 16.08 -2.85
C SER A 125 -8.88 15.77 -2.57
N LYS A 126 -9.53 15.03 -3.45
CA LYS A 126 -10.91 14.60 -3.24
C LYS A 126 -11.02 13.56 -2.13
N ASN A 127 -9.95 12.85 -1.88
CA ASN A 127 -9.90 11.82 -0.86
C ASN A 127 -9.12 12.26 0.36
N CYS A 128 -9.03 13.55 0.53
CA CYS A 128 -8.24 14.18 1.58
C CYS A 128 -8.82 13.96 2.97
N ILE A 129 -9.47 12.85 3.15
CA ILE A 129 -10.02 12.45 4.42
C ILE A 129 -9.09 11.53 5.17
N LEU A 130 -7.91 11.35 4.64
CA LEU A 130 -6.91 10.64 5.37
C LEU A 130 -6.56 11.47 6.55
N THR A 131 -7.17 11.16 7.61
CA THR A 131 -6.82 11.83 8.81
C THR A 131 -5.78 10.99 9.46
N PHE A 132 -4.65 11.52 9.51
CA PHE A 132 -3.67 10.99 10.34
C PHE A 132 -3.94 11.50 11.68
N HIS A 133 -4.51 10.77 12.36
CA HIS A 133 -4.56 11.14 13.71
C HIS A 133 -3.48 10.43 14.40
N ALA A 134 -3.04 10.80 14.09
CA ALA A 134 -2.49 10.13 14.46
C ALA A 134 -2.54 9.46 15.55
N GLY A 135 -2.62 9.52 15.07
CA GLY A 135 -2.45 9.04 15.60
C GLY A 135 -2.31 8.52 16.11
N ALA A 136 -2.49 8.89 15.84
CA ALA A 136 -2.45 8.46 16.14
C ALA A 136 -2.26 8.05 16.63
N GLY A 137 -2.31 8.20 16.61
CA GLY A 137 -2.11 7.73 17.02
C GLY A 137 -1.81 7.42 17.63
N GLY A 138 -1.75 7.65 17.74
CA GLY A 138 -1.36 7.45 18.31
C GLY A 138 -0.98 7.34 19.04
N THR A 139 -0.96 7.40 19.15
CA THR A 139 -0.67 7.46 19.57
C THR A 139 -0.34 7.37 19.97
N GLU A 140 -0.18 7.41 20.00
CA GLU A 140 0.11 7.52 19.94
C GLU A 140 0.52 7.75 19.83
N ALA A 141 0.72 7.97 19.87
CA ALA A 141 1.05 8.32 19.50
C ALA A 141 1.40 8.60 19.54
N GLN A 142 1.64 8.64 19.80
CA GLN A 142 1.80 8.97 19.66
C GLN A 142 2.04 9.13 19.61
#